data_e10564c5c0e9ab125c37669786ac89c5
#
_entry.id   e10564c5c0e9ab125c37669786ac89c5
#
_cell.length_a   1.000
_cell.length_b   1.000
_cell.length_c   1.000
_cell.angle_alpha   90.00
_cell.angle_beta   90.00
_cell.angle_gamma   90.00
#
_symmetry.space_group_name_H-M   'P 1'
#
loop_
_entity.id
_entity.type
_entity.pdbx_description
1 polymer ?
#
loop_
_entity_poly.entity_id
_entity_poly.type
_entity_poly.pdbx_seq_one_letter_code
_entity_poly.pdbx_strand_id
1 'polypeptide(L)'
;MKKKQGSKYSVVVGIPSYNESDSISYVTKIVDQGLGEYFPDKKSIIVNVDNNSPDNTKEAFLDTTTRIEKKYISTAHGIRGKGNNILNLFNFAIQVRAEVVIIVDADLKSITKEWIEYLGRPVADGYDYVTPLYSR
;
A
#
# COMPACT_ATOMS: atom_id res chain seq x y z
N MET A 1 -32.31 -13.23 -0.83
CA MET A 1 -31.52 -12.88 0.38
C MET A 1 -30.18 -12.31 -0.03
N LYS A 2 -29.83 -11.23 0.56
CA LYS A 2 -28.58 -10.61 0.25
C LYS A 2 -27.45 -11.29 1.03
N LYS A 3 -26.47 -11.79 0.33
CA LYS A 3 -25.34 -12.46 0.92
C LYS A 3 -24.40 -11.44 1.57
N LYS A 4 -24.02 -11.69 2.80
CA LYS A 4 -23.03 -10.84 3.45
C LYS A 4 -21.70 -11.02 2.75
N GLN A 5 -21.08 -9.92 2.37
CA GLN A 5 -19.80 -9.94 1.70
C GLN A 5 -18.67 -9.95 2.72
N GLY A 6 -17.73 -10.85 2.55
CA GLY A 6 -16.47 -10.83 3.27
C GLY A 6 -15.54 -9.76 2.75
N SER A 7 -14.32 -9.71 3.27
CA SER A 7 -13.29 -8.82 2.76
C SER A 7 -12.97 -9.17 1.33
N LYS A 8 -12.99 -8.17 0.44
CA LYS A 8 -12.54 -8.35 -0.93
C LYS A 8 -11.01 -8.48 -0.98
N TYR A 9 -10.33 -7.68 -0.16
CA TYR A 9 -8.89 -7.78 0.07
C TYR A 9 -8.66 -7.66 1.57
N SER A 10 -8.01 -8.68 2.14
CA SER A 10 -7.76 -8.69 3.58
C SER A 10 -6.63 -7.78 3.99
N VAL A 11 -5.60 -7.65 3.15
CA VAL A 11 -4.43 -6.83 3.42
C VAL A 11 -4.27 -5.81 2.30
N VAL A 12 -4.25 -4.54 2.68
CA VAL A 12 -4.03 -3.43 1.75
C VAL A 12 -2.72 -2.75 2.13
N VAL A 13 -1.77 -2.70 1.23
CA VAL A 13 -0.54 -1.92 1.42
C VAL A 13 -0.64 -0.68 0.54
N GLY A 14 -0.68 0.49 1.18
CA GLY A 14 -0.73 1.76 0.49
C GLY A 14 0.65 2.38 0.37
N ILE A 15 0.96 2.87 -0.81
CA ILE A 15 2.22 3.57 -1.10
C ILE A 15 1.85 4.97 -1.55
N PRO A 16 1.87 5.96 -0.63
CA PRO A 16 1.64 7.34 -1.02
C PRO A 16 2.85 7.89 -1.77
N SER A 17 2.61 8.72 -2.79
CA SER A 17 3.69 9.23 -3.62
C SER A 17 3.42 10.60 -4.20
N TYR A 18 4.51 11.31 -4.49
CA TYR A 18 4.55 12.47 -5.36
C TYR A 18 5.97 12.57 -5.94
N ASN A 19 6.09 12.44 -7.27
CA ASN A 19 7.38 12.48 -7.98
C ASN A 19 8.39 11.46 -7.46
N GLU A 20 7.96 10.19 -7.40
CA GLU A 20 8.78 9.10 -6.87
C GLU A 20 9.13 8.06 -7.94
N SER A 21 9.22 8.48 -9.20
CA SER A 21 9.48 7.53 -10.30
C SER A 21 10.79 6.76 -10.15
N ASP A 22 11.80 7.33 -9.44
CA ASP A 22 13.10 6.69 -9.28
C ASP A 22 13.11 5.57 -8.22
N SER A 23 12.17 5.58 -7.29
CA SER A 23 12.22 4.69 -6.14
C SER A 23 11.00 3.76 -6.01
N ILE A 24 9.85 4.17 -6.55
CA ILE A 24 8.59 3.46 -6.30
C ILE A 24 8.62 2.01 -6.80
N SER A 25 9.33 1.74 -7.89
CA SER A 25 9.44 0.39 -8.45
C SER A 25 10.12 -0.56 -7.45
N TYR A 26 11.21 -0.12 -6.85
CA TYR A 26 11.91 -0.91 -5.84
C TYR A 26 11.04 -1.18 -4.63
N VAL A 27 10.40 -0.13 -4.10
CA VAL A 27 9.52 -0.26 -2.93
C VAL A 27 8.37 -1.22 -3.23
N THR A 28 7.77 -1.11 -4.41
CA THR A 28 6.66 -1.98 -4.83
C THR A 28 7.10 -3.45 -4.89
N LYS A 29 8.30 -3.72 -5.40
CA LYS A 29 8.83 -5.08 -5.45
C LYS A 29 9.03 -5.67 -4.06
N ILE A 30 9.56 -4.89 -3.14
CA ILE A 30 9.80 -5.35 -1.77
C ILE A 30 8.46 -5.63 -1.07
N VAL A 31 7.47 -4.76 -1.25
CA VAL A 31 6.13 -4.96 -0.71
C VAL A 31 5.51 -6.25 -1.27
N ASP A 32 5.64 -6.46 -2.57
CA ASP A 32 5.16 -7.68 -3.23
C ASP A 32 5.77 -8.94 -2.61
N GLN A 33 7.09 -8.94 -2.43
CA GLN A 33 7.80 -10.07 -1.82
C GLN A 33 7.32 -10.32 -0.39
N GLY A 34 7.16 -9.26 0.39
CA GLY A 34 6.71 -9.37 1.78
C GLY A 34 5.30 -9.90 1.89
N LEU A 35 4.39 -9.43 1.07
CA LEU A 35 3.01 -9.92 1.08
C LEU A 35 2.95 -11.40 0.69
N GLY A 36 3.71 -11.80 -0.32
CA GLY A 36 3.74 -13.20 -0.75
C GLY A 36 4.34 -14.13 0.29
N GLU A 37 5.34 -13.67 1.05
CA GLU A 37 6.00 -14.51 2.04
C GLU A 37 5.26 -14.56 3.38
N TYR A 38 4.75 -13.41 3.86
CA TYR A 38 4.23 -13.30 5.22
C TYR A 38 2.71 -13.33 5.31
N PHE A 39 2.02 -13.11 4.20
CA PHE A 39 0.56 -13.18 4.14
C PHE A 39 0.08 -14.02 2.94
N PRO A 40 0.64 -15.23 2.75
CA PRO A 40 0.32 -16.04 1.56
C PRO A 40 -1.14 -16.51 1.53
N ASP A 41 -1.77 -16.63 2.71
CA ASP A 41 -3.15 -17.10 2.82
C ASP A 41 -4.18 -15.98 2.80
N LYS A 42 -3.73 -14.74 2.63
CA LYS A 42 -4.61 -13.58 2.59
C LYS A 42 -4.65 -13.00 1.20
N LYS A 43 -5.82 -12.53 0.80
CA LYS A 43 -5.93 -11.79 -0.46
C LYS A 43 -5.44 -10.36 -0.23
N SER A 44 -4.36 -10.00 -0.91
CA SER A 44 -3.68 -8.72 -0.71
C SER A 44 -3.74 -7.87 -1.96
N ILE A 45 -3.59 -6.57 -1.79
CA ILE A 45 -3.46 -5.63 -2.91
C ILE A 45 -2.49 -4.52 -2.54
N ILE A 46 -1.71 -4.08 -3.51
CA ILE A 46 -0.78 -2.95 -3.36
C ILE A 46 -1.42 -1.76 -4.05
N VAL A 47 -1.62 -0.68 -3.31
CA VAL A 47 -2.30 0.51 -3.82
C VAL A 47 -1.34 1.70 -3.78
N ASN A 48 -0.99 2.22 -4.95
CA ASN A 48 -0.26 3.48 -5.04
C ASN A 48 -1.27 4.60 -4.99
N VAL A 49 -1.19 5.46 -3.97
CA VAL A 49 -2.02 6.66 -3.85
C VAL A 49 -1.13 7.85 -4.14
N ASP A 50 -1.39 8.52 -5.25
CA ASP A 50 -0.49 9.50 -5.84
C ASP A 50 -1.12 10.88 -5.90
N ASN A 51 -0.32 11.92 -5.69
CA ASN A 51 -0.75 13.31 -5.77
C ASN A 51 -0.67 13.84 -7.21
N ASN A 52 -1.15 13.06 -8.17
CA ASN A 52 -1.18 13.46 -9.58
C ASN A 52 0.22 13.87 -10.06
N SER A 53 1.18 13.00 -9.87
CA SER A 53 2.59 13.25 -10.21
C SER A 53 2.75 13.57 -11.70
N PRO A 54 3.48 14.64 -12.04
CA PRO A 54 3.78 14.96 -13.44
C PRO A 54 4.87 14.10 -14.05
N ASP A 55 5.64 13.37 -13.23
CA ASP A 55 6.68 12.46 -13.71
C ASP A 55 6.10 11.08 -14.05
N ASN A 56 6.96 10.09 -14.26
CA ASN A 56 6.57 8.73 -14.62
C ASN A 56 6.28 7.84 -13.41
N THR A 57 5.87 8.40 -12.27
CA THR A 57 5.56 7.62 -11.06
C THR A 57 4.50 6.55 -11.34
N LYS A 58 3.40 6.92 -11.98
CA LYS A 58 2.33 5.98 -12.32
C LYS A 58 2.85 4.80 -13.14
N GLU A 59 3.57 5.11 -14.21
CA GLU A 59 4.10 4.10 -15.11
C GLU A 59 5.11 3.20 -14.40
N ALA A 60 6.00 3.80 -13.60
CA ALA A 60 6.98 3.04 -12.85
C ALA A 60 6.30 2.05 -11.89
N PHE A 61 5.21 2.48 -11.24
CA PHE A 61 4.45 1.60 -10.36
C PHE A 61 3.76 0.48 -11.15
N LEU A 62 3.00 0.84 -12.17
CA LEU A 62 2.19 -0.12 -12.92
C LEU A 62 3.03 -1.10 -13.73
N ASP A 63 4.19 -0.66 -14.23
CA ASP A 63 5.08 -1.50 -15.03
C ASP A 63 5.92 -2.46 -14.18
N THR A 64 5.96 -2.27 -12.86
CA THR A 64 6.67 -3.19 -11.98
C THR A 64 5.95 -4.54 -11.96
N THR A 65 6.68 -5.61 -12.27
CA THR A 65 6.11 -6.96 -12.26
C THR A 65 5.90 -7.42 -10.83
N THR A 66 4.67 -7.79 -10.48
CA THR A 66 4.32 -8.30 -9.16
C THR A 66 3.40 -9.50 -9.29
N ARG A 67 3.37 -10.34 -8.26
CA ARG A 67 2.39 -11.42 -8.15
C ARG A 67 1.11 -10.90 -7.50
N ILE A 68 1.25 -9.95 -6.60
CA ILE A 68 0.12 -9.34 -5.88
C ILE A 68 -0.53 -8.31 -6.79
N GLU A 69 -1.84 -8.25 -6.73
CA GLU A 69 -2.62 -7.30 -7.52
C GLU A 69 -2.26 -5.85 -7.15
N LYS A 70 -2.27 -4.96 -8.13
CA LYS A 70 -1.94 -3.54 -7.93
C LYS A 70 -3.10 -2.67 -8.36
N LYS A 71 -3.21 -1.50 -7.71
CA LYS A 71 -4.17 -0.46 -8.09
C LYS A 71 -3.52 0.90 -7.93
N TYR A 72 -3.75 1.77 -8.91
CA TYR A 72 -3.29 3.15 -8.87
C TYR A 72 -4.48 4.08 -8.63
N ILE A 73 -4.35 4.96 -7.65
CA ILE A 73 -5.36 5.98 -7.35
C ILE A 73 -4.66 7.32 -7.30
N SER A 74 -5.16 8.29 -8.07
CA SER A 74 -4.62 9.64 -8.05
C SER A 74 -5.61 10.62 -7.43
N THR A 75 -5.07 11.63 -6.75
CA THR A 75 -5.90 12.77 -6.34
C THR A 75 -6.37 13.52 -7.58
N ALA A 76 -7.46 14.26 -7.43
CA ALA A 76 -7.95 15.10 -8.50
C ALA A 76 -6.94 16.18 -8.83
N HIS A 77 -6.92 16.64 -10.09
CA HIS A 77 -6.04 17.71 -10.52
C HIS A 77 -6.25 18.95 -9.64
N GLY A 78 -5.15 19.54 -9.18
CA GLY A 78 -5.19 20.73 -8.34
C GLY A 78 -5.32 20.45 -6.85
N ILE A 79 -5.60 19.21 -6.44
CA ILE A 79 -5.67 18.83 -5.04
C ILE A 79 -4.33 18.27 -4.62
N ARG A 80 -3.75 18.83 -3.56
CA ARG A 80 -2.42 18.46 -3.10
C ARG A 80 -2.40 18.08 -1.63
N GLY A 81 -1.33 17.40 -1.25
CA GLY A 81 -1.04 17.06 0.13
C GLY A 81 -1.14 15.58 0.41
N LYS A 82 -0.22 15.10 1.25
CA LYS A 82 -0.16 13.69 1.64
C LYS A 82 -1.45 13.23 2.31
N GLY A 83 -2.12 14.13 3.02
CA GLY A 83 -3.38 13.82 3.69
C GLY A 83 -4.46 13.34 2.72
N ASN A 84 -4.50 13.88 1.51
CA ASN A 84 -5.47 13.45 0.51
C ASN A 84 -5.17 12.04 0.01
N ASN A 85 -3.88 11.69 -0.13
CA ASN A 85 -3.49 10.34 -0.50
C ASN A 85 -3.90 9.34 0.57
N ILE A 86 -3.66 9.66 1.83
CA ILE A 86 -4.02 8.79 2.95
C ILE A 86 -5.54 8.63 3.03
N LEU A 87 -6.30 9.71 2.83
CA LEU A 87 -7.76 9.63 2.81
C LEU A 87 -8.25 8.71 1.70
N ASN A 88 -7.69 8.83 0.50
CA ASN A 88 -8.04 7.96 -0.62
C ASN A 88 -7.73 6.51 -0.30
N LEU A 89 -6.60 6.26 0.36
CA LEU A 89 -6.23 4.91 0.76
C LEU A 89 -7.23 4.33 1.76
N PHE A 90 -7.57 5.08 2.79
CA PHE A 90 -8.52 4.60 3.80
C PHE A 90 -9.91 4.40 3.22
N ASN A 91 -10.36 5.28 2.33
CA ASN A 91 -11.63 5.10 1.66
C ASN A 91 -11.67 3.79 0.85
N PHE A 92 -10.57 3.50 0.15
CA PHE A 92 -10.46 2.23 -0.57
C PHE A 92 -10.46 1.05 0.39
N ALA A 93 -9.68 1.13 1.46
CA ALA A 93 -9.58 0.04 2.44
C ALA A 93 -10.94 -0.27 3.09
N ILE A 94 -11.71 0.77 3.42
CA ILE A 94 -13.06 0.61 3.96
C ILE A 94 -13.96 -0.05 2.92
N GLN A 95 -13.89 0.39 1.69
CA GLN A 95 -14.71 -0.12 0.60
C GLN A 95 -14.48 -1.62 0.37
N VAL A 96 -13.25 -2.08 0.50
CA VAL A 96 -12.91 -3.50 0.30
C VAL A 96 -12.92 -4.30 1.60
N ARG A 97 -13.22 -3.66 2.73
CA ARG A 97 -13.30 -4.30 4.06
C ARG A 97 -11.97 -4.91 4.48
N ALA A 98 -10.89 -4.16 4.30
CA ALA A 98 -9.56 -4.61 4.69
C ALA A 98 -9.47 -4.87 6.20
N GLU A 99 -8.78 -5.95 6.56
CA GLU A 99 -8.49 -6.28 7.96
C GLU A 99 -7.21 -5.58 8.42
N VAL A 100 -6.27 -5.41 7.49
CA VAL A 100 -4.96 -4.81 7.77
C VAL A 100 -4.66 -3.78 6.69
N VAL A 101 -4.25 -2.60 7.11
CA VAL A 101 -3.77 -1.55 6.20
C VAL A 101 -2.35 -1.19 6.61
N ILE A 102 -1.43 -1.28 5.69
CA ILE A 102 -0.02 -0.93 5.90
C ILE A 102 0.31 0.24 4.99
N ILE A 103 1.02 1.22 5.50
CA ILE A 103 1.44 2.39 4.71
C ILE A 103 2.96 2.39 4.62
N VAL A 104 3.48 2.46 3.40
CA VAL A 104 4.91 2.46 3.11
C VAL A 104 5.22 3.63 2.18
N ASP A 105 6.16 4.48 2.58
CA ASP A 105 6.55 5.63 1.75
C ASP A 105 7.26 5.15 0.47
N ALA A 106 6.95 5.82 -0.64
CA ALA A 106 7.46 5.44 -1.96
C ALA A 106 8.97 5.61 -2.12
N ASP A 107 9.61 6.39 -1.26
CA ASP A 107 11.06 6.63 -1.28
C ASP A 107 11.82 5.86 -0.20
N LEU A 108 11.19 4.91 0.45
CA LEU A 108 11.79 4.16 1.56
C LEU A 108 12.75 3.11 1.03
N LYS A 109 13.96 3.53 0.66
CA LYS A 109 14.96 2.64 0.05
C LYS A 109 15.55 1.62 1.02
N SER A 110 15.41 1.85 2.32
CA SER A 110 15.88 0.92 3.36
C SER A 110 14.87 -0.18 3.67
N ILE A 111 13.71 -0.18 3.02
CA ILE A 111 12.69 -1.19 3.28
C ILE A 111 13.20 -2.59 2.95
N THR A 112 12.82 -3.56 3.78
CA THR A 112 13.00 -4.98 3.49
C THR A 112 11.65 -5.68 3.55
N LYS A 113 11.57 -6.88 2.99
CA LYS A 113 10.29 -7.62 2.99
C LYS A 113 9.77 -7.90 4.39
N GLU A 114 10.67 -8.01 5.38
CA GLU A 114 10.31 -8.25 6.78
C GLU A 114 9.49 -7.11 7.38
N TRP A 115 9.59 -5.90 6.85
CA TRP A 115 8.77 -4.77 7.31
C TRP A 115 7.29 -5.06 7.17
N ILE A 116 6.92 -5.83 6.14
CA ILE A 116 5.51 -6.18 5.92
C ILE A 116 5.01 -7.04 7.07
N GLU A 117 5.82 -7.97 7.55
CA GLU A 117 5.45 -8.77 8.71
C GLU A 117 5.42 -7.92 9.99
N TYR A 118 6.45 -7.11 10.21
CA TYR A 118 6.56 -6.31 11.44
C TYR A 118 5.42 -5.30 11.58
N LEU A 119 4.96 -4.71 10.49
CA LEU A 119 3.88 -3.74 10.51
C LEU A 119 2.50 -4.40 10.48
N GLY A 120 2.35 -5.47 9.73
CA GLY A 120 1.05 -6.09 9.50
C GLY A 120 0.67 -7.14 10.53
N ARG A 121 1.63 -7.93 11.01
CA ARG A 121 1.31 -9.05 11.91
C ARG A 121 0.66 -8.62 13.23
N PRO A 122 1.17 -7.60 13.93
CA PRO A 122 0.51 -7.16 15.16
C PRO A 122 -0.94 -6.73 14.94
N VAL A 123 -1.23 -6.02 13.86
CA VAL A 123 -2.61 -5.60 13.55
C VAL A 123 -3.48 -6.83 13.28
N ALA A 124 -2.97 -7.77 12.49
CA ALA A 124 -3.68 -9.03 12.21
C ALA A 124 -3.94 -9.83 13.50
N ASP A 125 -3.06 -9.71 14.49
CA ASP A 125 -3.16 -10.41 15.78
C ASP A 125 -3.99 -9.64 16.83
N GLY A 126 -4.56 -8.50 16.45
CA GLY A 126 -5.50 -7.79 17.32
C GLY A 126 -5.06 -6.41 17.81
N TYR A 127 -3.89 -5.91 17.43
CA TYR A 127 -3.49 -4.55 17.73
C TYR A 127 -4.16 -3.57 16.76
N ASP A 128 -4.49 -2.36 17.23
CA ASP A 128 -5.18 -1.39 16.40
C ASP A 128 -4.28 -0.81 15.31
N TYR A 129 -3.05 -0.46 15.66
CA TYR A 129 -2.07 -0.04 14.67
C TYR A 129 -0.66 -0.17 15.21
N VAL A 130 0.31 -0.17 14.30
CA VAL A 130 1.74 -0.26 14.61
C VAL A 130 2.48 0.75 13.75
N THR A 131 3.43 1.46 14.35
CA THR A 131 4.31 2.33 13.59
C THR A 131 5.76 1.93 13.83
N PRO A 132 6.60 1.97 12.79
CA PRO A 132 8.01 1.69 12.98
C PRO A 132 8.71 2.87 13.63
N LEU A 133 9.76 2.58 14.40
CA LEU A 133 10.65 3.61 14.91
C LEU A 133 11.80 3.76 13.91
N TYR A 134 11.97 4.98 13.42
CA TYR A 134 13.07 5.28 12.51
C TYR A 134 14.22 5.86 13.31
N SER A 135 15.42 5.37 13.03
CA SER A 135 16.66 5.99 13.49
C SER A 135 17.11 6.97 12.41
N ARG A 136 17.29 8.20 12.80
CA ARG A 136 17.74 9.24 11.88
C ARG A 136 19.16 9.66 12.20
#